data_ce8eaab285d6b7e04c156d71e20dab62
#
_entry.id   ce8eaab285d6b7e04c156d71e20dab62
#
_cell.length_a   1.000
_cell.length_b   1.000
_cell.length_c   1.000
_cell.angle_alpha   90.00
_cell.angle_beta   90.00
_cell.angle_gamma   90.00
#
_symmetry.space_group_name_H-M   'P 1'
#
loop_
_entity.id
_entity.type
_entity.pdbx_description
1 polymer ?
#
loop_
_entity_poly.entity_id
_entity_poly.type
_entity_poly.pdbx_seq_one_letter_code
_entity_poly.pdbx_strand_id
1 'polypeptide(L)'
;MSLVPISRSTLLLLKAEKEQRDIREHIKTIVARFHAAVIRIAETTDNTSYEEILPKPRTRREYVATPLEFYREHLTRILSELRVYFPDCVVELRHRTVGLPAAGETEDYIVVDWS
;
A
#
# COMPACT_ATOMS: atom_id res chain seq x y z
N MET A 1 15.57 36.83 -13.56
CA MET A 1 15.43 35.36 -13.59
C MET A 1 15.69 34.85 -14.99
N SER A 2 16.76 34.16 -15.21
CA SER A 2 17.08 33.62 -16.53
C SER A 2 16.42 32.24 -16.71
N LEU A 3 15.69 32.11 -17.80
CA LEU A 3 15.09 30.84 -18.17
C LEU A 3 16.13 29.96 -18.87
N VAL A 4 16.28 28.74 -18.41
CA VAL A 4 17.19 27.78 -19.03
C VAL A 4 16.42 27.00 -20.10
N PRO A 5 16.97 26.88 -21.33
CA PRO A 5 16.34 26.06 -22.35
C PRO A 5 16.23 24.58 -21.87
N ILE A 6 15.07 23.98 -22.09
CA ILE A 6 14.82 22.62 -21.72
C ILE A 6 14.64 21.77 -22.98
N SER A 7 15.42 20.70 -23.12
CA SER A 7 15.33 19.82 -24.27
C SER A 7 14.05 18.98 -24.25
N ARG A 8 13.66 18.48 -25.41
CA ARG A 8 12.51 17.59 -25.55
C ARG A 8 12.65 16.34 -24.69
N SER A 9 13.83 15.76 -24.69
CA SER A 9 14.11 14.54 -23.90
C SER A 9 13.95 14.81 -22.38
N THR A 10 14.44 15.96 -21.92
CA THR A 10 14.27 16.36 -20.51
C THR A 10 12.79 16.54 -20.16
N LEU A 11 12.00 17.18 -21.03
CA LEU A 11 10.57 17.36 -20.80
C LEU A 11 9.82 16.04 -20.73
N LEU A 12 10.18 15.08 -21.56
CA LEU A 12 9.57 13.74 -21.53
C LEU A 12 9.91 13.00 -20.24
N LEU A 13 11.13 13.18 -19.73
CA LEU A 13 11.55 12.56 -18.47
C LEU A 13 10.86 13.17 -17.24
N LEU A 14 10.54 14.47 -17.28
CA LEU A 14 9.91 15.15 -16.14
C LEU A 14 8.61 14.47 -15.69
N LYS A 15 7.78 14.06 -16.62
CA LYS A 15 6.53 13.37 -16.31
C LYS A 15 6.78 12.02 -15.64
N ALA A 16 7.71 11.24 -16.19
CA ALA A 16 8.06 9.93 -15.63
C ALA A 16 8.68 10.07 -14.23
N GLU A 17 9.54 11.06 -14.03
CA GLU A 17 10.14 11.35 -12.72
C GLU A 17 9.09 11.76 -11.70
N LYS A 18 8.14 12.58 -12.11
CA LYS A 18 7.03 13.01 -11.24
C LYS A 18 6.17 11.82 -10.83
N GLU A 19 5.82 10.95 -11.77
CA GLU A 19 5.03 9.75 -11.51
C GLU A 19 5.75 8.83 -10.51
N GLN A 20 7.05 8.61 -10.67
CA GLN A 20 7.84 7.80 -9.74
C GLN A 20 7.92 8.42 -8.35
N ARG A 21 8.05 9.73 -8.27
CA ARG A 21 8.06 10.44 -7.00
C ARG A 21 6.71 10.34 -6.29
N ASP A 22 5.61 10.52 -7.03
CA ASP A 22 4.27 10.43 -6.48
C ASP A 22 3.98 9.01 -5.95
N ILE A 23 4.43 7.99 -6.68
CA ILE A 23 4.31 6.59 -6.25
C ILE A 23 5.09 6.37 -4.94
N ARG A 24 6.34 6.84 -4.86
CA ARG A 24 7.16 6.69 -3.64
C ARG A 24 6.53 7.39 -2.44
N GLU A 25 6.00 8.59 -2.64
CA GLU A 25 5.34 9.34 -1.57
C GLU A 25 4.06 8.64 -1.10
N HIS A 26 3.30 8.08 -2.02
CA HIS A 26 2.10 7.33 -1.69
C HIS A 26 2.45 6.06 -0.89
N ILE A 27 3.47 5.34 -1.30
CA ILE A 27 3.95 4.15 -0.57
C ILE A 27 4.41 4.54 0.84
N LYS A 28 5.15 5.64 0.99
CA LYS A 28 5.56 6.15 2.30
C LYS A 28 4.36 6.47 3.19
N THR A 29 3.32 7.05 2.63
CA THR A 29 2.08 7.36 3.36
C THR A 29 1.40 6.09 3.86
N ILE A 30 1.32 5.06 3.01
CA ILE A 30 0.76 3.75 3.38
C ILE A 30 1.57 3.12 4.51
N VAL A 31 2.89 3.09 4.37
CA VAL A 31 3.81 2.51 5.37
C VAL A 31 3.72 3.26 6.70
N ALA A 32 3.68 4.59 6.66
CA ALA A 32 3.53 5.40 7.87
C ALA A 32 2.21 5.12 8.59
N ARG A 33 1.13 4.92 7.84
CA ARG A 33 -0.18 4.57 8.40
C ARG A 33 -0.16 3.20 9.08
N PHE A 34 0.45 2.20 8.44
CA PHE A 34 0.64 0.87 9.04
C PHE A 34 1.47 0.96 10.32
N HIS A 35 2.57 1.69 10.27
CA HIS A 35 3.46 1.86 11.41
C HIS A 35 2.72 2.45 12.61
N ALA A 36 1.96 3.53 12.39
CA ALA A 36 1.16 4.16 13.44
C ALA A 36 0.08 3.22 13.98
N ALA A 37 -0.60 2.47 13.10
CA ALA A 37 -1.65 1.54 13.50
C ALA A 37 -1.09 0.37 14.32
N VAL A 38 0.04 -0.20 13.92
CA VAL A 38 0.71 -1.29 14.65
C VAL A 38 1.12 -0.83 16.05
N ILE A 39 1.74 0.34 16.16
CA ILE A 39 2.12 0.91 17.46
C ILE A 39 0.90 1.08 18.34
N ARG A 40 -0.17 1.66 17.81
CA ARG A 40 -1.39 1.89 18.58
C ARG A 40 -1.99 0.58 19.09
N ILE A 41 -2.07 -0.45 18.24
CA ILE A 41 -2.60 -1.76 18.64
C ILE A 41 -1.70 -2.41 19.70
N ALA A 42 -0.39 -2.34 19.54
CA ALA A 42 0.56 -2.89 20.50
C ALA A 42 0.50 -2.19 21.86
N GLU A 43 0.26 -0.87 21.89
CA GLU A 43 0.18 -0.10 23.12
C GLU A 43 -1.16 -0.22 23.83
N THR A 44 -2.24 -0.38 23.10
CA THR A 44 -3.61 -0.27 23.64
C THR A 44 -4.35 -1.58 23.77
N THR A 45 -3.83 -2.68 23.20
CA THR A 45 -4.47 -4.00 23.22
C THR A 45 -3.45 -5.08 23.54
N ASP A 46 -3.95 -6.28 23.85
CA ASP A 46 -3.11 -7.47 24.04
C ASP A 46 -2.88 -8.24 22.73
N ASN A 47 -3.35 -7.71 21.63
CA ASN A 47 -3.15 -8.32 20.32
C ASN A 47 -1.68 -8.26 19.91
N THR A 48 -1.22 -9.30 19.22
CA THR A 48 0.15 -9.42 18.74
C THR A 48 0.21 -9.39 17.21
N SER A 49 -0.85 -8.93 16.57
CA SER A 49 -0.92 -8.77 15.13
C SER A 49 -1.86 -7.64 14.74
N TYR A 50 -1.62 -7.08 13.58
CA TYR A 50 -2.48 -6.10 12.94
C TYR A 50 -2.78 -6.54 11.51
N GLU A 51 -4.05 -6.46 11.13
CA GLU A 51 -4.50 -6.80 9.79
C GLU A 51 -5.15 -5.59 9.14
N GLU A 52 -4.79 -5.29 7.89
CA GLU A 52 -5.46 -4.27 7.09
C GLU A 52 -6.01 -4.91 5.84
N ILE A 53 -7.34 -4.88 5.71
CA ILE A 53 -8.05 -5.41 4.55
C ILE A 53 -7.82 -4.47 3.37
N LEU A 54 -7.43 -5.02 2.22
CA LEU A 54 -7.29 -4.24 1.01
C LEU A 54 -8.66 -3.78 0.50
N PRO A 55 -8.77 -2.55 0.01
CA PRO A 55 -10.03 -2.03 -0.50
C PRO A 55 -10.57 -2.92 -1.62
N LYS A 56 -11.86 -3.21 -1.59
CA LYS A 56 -12.52 -3.91 -2.69
C LYS A 56 -12.78 -2.94 -3.84
N PRO A 57 -12.71 -3.39 -5.10
CA PRO A 57 -13.07 -2.54 -6.22
C PRO A 57 -14.54 -2.14 -6.08
N ARG A 58 -14.76 -0.85 -5.95
CA ARG A 58 -16.10 -0.27 -5.98
C ARG A 58 -16.54 -0.11 -7.42
N THR A 59 -17.85 0.02 -7.62
CA THR A 59 -18.49 0.06 -8.93
C THR A 59 -17.83 0.96 -9.96
N ARG A 60 -18.09 0.66 -11.24
CA ARG A 60 -17.55 1.21 -12.49
C ARG A 60 -17.46 2.74 -12.64
N ARG A 61 -17.83 3.55 -11.65
CA ARG A 61 -17.86 5.01 -11.74
C ARG A 61 -16.66 5.72 -11.14
N GLU A 62 -15.79 5.01 -10.47
CA GLU A 62 -14.61 5.63 -9.87
C GLU A 62 -13.40 5.36 -10.77
N TYR A 63 -13.18 6.27 -11.70
CA TYR A 63 -12.05 6.24 -12.62
C TYR A 63 -10.74 6.74 -12.01
N VAL A 64 -10.73 6.99 -10.74
CA VAL A 64 -9.49 7.25 -10.03
C VAL A 64 -8.85 5.90 -9.81
N ALA A 65 -7.56 5.76 -10.07
CA ALA A 65 -6.82 4.55 -9.73
C ALA A 65 -7.28 4.10 -8.36
N THR A 66 -8.09 3.03 -8.31
CA THR A 66 -8.67 2.59 -7.06
C THR A 66 -7.54 2.22 -6.13
N PRO A 67 -7.64 2.50 -4.82
CA PRO A 67 -6.60 2.09 -3.88
C PRO A 67 -6.20 0.62 -4.05
N LEU A 68 -7.15 -0.24 -4.47
CA LEU A 68 -6.87 -1.64 -4.74
C LEU A 68 -5.90 -1.84 -5.90
N GLU A 69 -6.08 -1.12 -7.02
CA GLU A 69 -5.18 -1.20 -8.17
C GLU A 69 -3.78 -0.75 -7.81
N PHE A 70 -3.65 0.31 -7.02
CA PHE A 70 -2.38 0.77 -6.52
C PHE A 70 -1.70 -0.30 -5.67
N TYR A 71 -2.43 -0.92 -4.75
CA TYR A 71 -1.90 -2.00 -3.91
C TYR A 71 -1.45 -3.20 -4.74
N ARG A 72 -2.24 -3.61 -5.73
CA ARG A 72 -1.88 -4.74 -6.61
C ARG A 72 -0.61 -4.45 -7.41
N GLU A 73 -0.51 -3.26 -7.98
CA GLU A 73 0.63 -2.88 -8.82
C GLU A 73 1.92 -2.73 -8.00
N HIS A 74 1.83 -2.21 -6.79
CA HIS A 74 2.99 -1.92 -5.94
C HIS A 74 3.10 -2.79 -4.70
N LEU A 75 2.37 -3.89 -4.66
CA LEU A 75 2.27 -4.75 -3.48
C LEU A 75 3.64 -5.25 -2.99
N THR A 76 4.46 -5.77 -3.89
CA THR A 76 5.79 -6.28 -3.55
C THR A 76 6.64 -5.20 -2.89
N ARG A 77 6.57 -3.99 -3.42
CA ARG A 77 7.30 -2.84 -2.89
C ARG A 77 6.77 -2.40 -1.53
N ILE A 78 5.46 -2.35 -1.36
CA ILE A 78 4.82 -2.02 -0.08
C ILE A 78 5.25 -3.02 0.99
N LEU A 79 5.18 -4.32 0.69
CA LEU A 79 5.60 -5.37 1.63
C LEU A 79 7.08 -5.27 1.97
N SER A 80 7.95 -4.99 0.99
CA SER A 80 9.38 -4.80 1.21
C SER A 80 9.66 -3.63 2.14
N GLU A 81 9.00 -2.50 1.93
CA GLU A 81 9.12 -1.32 2.79
C GLU A 81 8.62 -1.61 4.22
N LEU A 82 7.48 -2.27 4.36
CA LEU A 82 6.96 -2.66 5.67
C LEU A 82 7.94 -3.56 6.43
N ARG A 83 8.59 -4.50 5.74
CA ARG A 83 9.58 -5.38 6.35
C ARG A 83 10.81 -4.63 6.88
N VAL A 84 11.15 -3.51 6.27
CA VAL A 84 12.24 -2.65 6.76
C VAL A 84 11.91 -2.07 8.13
N TYR A 85 10.66 -1.66 8.34
CA TYR A 85 10.21 -1.07 9.61
C TYR A 85 9.79 -2.10 10.66
N PHE A 86 9.57 -3.34 10.26
CA PHE A 86 9.18 -4.44 11.16
C PHE A 86 10.08 -5.67 10.92
N PRO A 87 11.39 -5.55 11.17
CA PRO A 87 12.36 -6.56 10.75
C PRO A 87 12.19 -7.92 11.41
N ASP A 88 11.68 -7.96 12.63
CA ASP A 88 11.49 -9.21 13.40
C ASP A 88 10.04 -9.71 13.38
N CYS A 89 9.19 -9.09 12.54
CA CYS A 89 7.79 -9.44 12.43
C CYS A 89 7.51 -10.18 11.14
N VAL A 90 6.45 -10.95 11.13
CA VAL A 90 5.93 -11.54 9.89
C VAL A 90 5.10 -10.47 9.19
N VAL A 91 5.47 -10.11 7.97
CA VAL A 91 4.73 -9.18 7.13
C VAL A 91 4.41 -9.88 5.83
N GLU A 92 3.14 -10.15 5.59
CA GLU A 92 2.72 -10.89 4.39
C GLU A 92 1.30 -10.54 3.95
N LEU A 93 1.02 -10.84 2.69
CA LEU A 93 -0.33 -10.80 2.15
C LEU A 93 -1.01 -12.14 2.41
N ARG A 94 -2.22 -12.10 2.93
CA ARG A 94 -3.04 -13.28 3.16
C ARG A 94 -4.40 -13.10 2.51
N HIS A 95 -5.06 -14.23 2.27
CA HIS A 95 -6.40 -14.28 1.69
C HIS A 95 -7.31 -15.08 2.60
N ARG A 96 -8.58 -14.68 2.69
CA ARG A 96 -9.59 -15.44 3.40
C ARG A 96 -10.92 -15.40 2.67
N THR A 97 -11.70 -16.46 2.82
CA THR A 97 -13.06 -16.50 2.29
C THR A 97 -13.99 -15.77 3.23
N VAL A 98 -14.82 -14.87 2.68
CA VAL A 98 -15.78 -14.07 3.43
C VAL A 98 -17.18 -14.41 2.97
N GLY A 99 -18.12 -14.43 3.91
CA GLY A 99 -19.53 -14.68 3.62
C GLY A 99 -19.86 -16.15 3.45
N LEU A 100 -20.97 -16.44 2.77
CA LEU A 100 -21.42 -17.80 2.54
C LEU A 100 -20.48 -18.51 1.57
N PRO A 101 -20.11 -19.78 1.84
CA PRO A 101 -19.22 -20.54 0.95
C PRO A 101 -19.66 -20.59 -0.50
N ALA A 102 -20.96 -20.47 -0.77
CA ALA A 102 -21.51 -20.48 -2.11
C ALA A 102 -21.26 -19.19 -2.90
N ALA A 103 -20.92 -18.08 -2.22
CA ALA A 103 -20.68 -16.80 -2.87
C ALA A 103 -19.26 -16.64 -3.41
N GLY A 104 -18.30 -17.43 -2.93
CA GLY A 104 -16.92 -17.40 -3.41
C GLY A 104 -16.19 -16.08 -3.21
N GLU A 105 -16.67 -15.24 -2.29
CA GLU A 105 -16.02 -13.95 -2.02
C GLU A 105 -14.77 -14.16 -1.17
N THR A 106 -13.68 -13.51 -1.57
CA THR A 106 -12.43 -13.53 -0.83
C THR A 106 -12.00 -12.12 -0.46
N GLU A 107 -11.37 -11.98 0.70
CA GLU A 107 -10.71 -10.76 1.11
C GLU A 107 -9.20 -10.97 1.08
N ASP A 108 -8.50 -9.97 0.56
CA ASP A 108 -7.06 -9.89 0.65
C ASP A 108 -6.70 -8.91 1.77
N TYR A 109 -5.75 -9.28 2.62
CA TYR A 109 -5.32 -8.42 3.71
C TYR A 109 -3.82 -8.56 3.96
N ILE A 110 -3.22 -7.46 4.41
CA ILE A 110 -1.81 -7.45 4.82
C ILE A 110 -1.78 -7.62 6.34
N VAL A 111 -0.97 -8.56 6.80
CA VAL A 111 -0.79 -8.81 8.23
C VAL A 111 0.61 -8.42 8.65
N VAL A 112 0.71 -7.80 9.82
CA VAL A 112 1.96 -7.60 10.56
C VAL A 112 1.80 -8.34 11.88
N ASP A 113 2.58 -9.38 12.09
CA ASP A 113 2.47 -10.27 13.25
C ASP A 113 3.80 -10.25 14.00
N TRP A 114 3.72 -9.86 15.28
CA TRP A 114 4.89 -9.78 16.18
C TRP A 114 4.81 -10.78 17.37
N SER A 115 3.94 -11.76 17.24
CA SER A 115 3.82 -12.82 18.25
C SER A 115 5.07 -13.68 18.37
#